data_224e2535212d36ec64a57e197467a647
#
_entry.id   224e2535212d36ec64a57e197467a647
#
_cell.length_a   1.000
_cell.length_b   1.000
_cell.length_c   1.000
_cell.angle_alpha   90.00
_cell.angle_beta   90.00
_cell.angle_gamma   90.00
#
_symmetry.space_group_name_H-M   'P 1'
#
loop_
_entity.id
_entity.type
_entity.pdbx_description
1 polymer ?
#
loop_
_entity_poly.entity_id
_entity_poly.type
_entity_poly.pdbx_seq_one_letter_code
_entity_poly.pdbx_strand_id
1 'polypeptide(L)'
;MAAEAALGAGVAADVPQSGGFSPGLASRLVLADGSRVFAKAVCAERNPRSPGLYRREIEVLKAIPAAAPVPRLQWAYDDGDWVVLVLDDVDGVMPAVPWRRDDLARVMTSLEELAVTLTPAPAGTVSIAVDLAGNFRSWQAIADDPVLAGRLGGWERLHLPALAGLESGWAAAAQGGTLLHADLRADNLLLTRDGGVMVVDWPYAVSGASWVDALLFLVSAAADGGADPEEAWRGFGPGRQAEPGAVNAVLAAAAGDFTCQSLLPAPLNIPSLRGHQRAKGDAAVRWLRSRVRWR
;
A
#
# COMPACT_ATOMS: atom_id res chain seq x y z
N MET A 1 20.20 -25.06 3.92
CA MET A 1 20.76 -25.55 5.22
C MET A 1 20.23 -24.74 6.43
N ALA A 2 20.50 -23.42 6.60
CA ALA A 2 19.99 -22.69 7.80
C ALA A 2 18.44 -22.58 7.83
N ALA A 3 17.81 -22.27 6.71
CA ALA A 3 16.36 -22.22 6.58
C ALA A 3 15.71 -23.60 6.81
N GLU A 4 16.25 -24.65 6.23
CA GLU A 4 15.74 -26.02 6.40
C GLU A 4 15.81 -26.50 7.86
N ALA A 5 16.88 -26.14 8.58
CA ALA A 5 17.01 -26.44 10.01
C ALA A 5 15.93 -25.70 10.84
N ALA A 6 15.60 -24.46 10.47
CA ALA A 6 14.57 -23.68 11.15
C ALA A 6 13.15 -24.13 10.79
N LEU A 7 12.93 -24.60 9.56
CA LEU A 7 11.64 -25.10 9.08
C LEU A 7 11.40 -26.58 9.43
N GLY A 8 12.41 -27.29 9.92
CA GLY A 8 12.31 -28.71 10.30
C GLY A 8 12.26 -29.69 9.14
N ALA A 9 12.31 -29.22 7.89
CA ALA A 9 12.27 -30.06 6.69
C ALA A 9 13.07 -29.43 5.53
N GLY A 10 13.62 -30.27 4.65
CA GLY A 10 14.31 -29.83 3.44
C GLY A 10 13.33 -29.29 2.38
N VAL A 11 13.82 -28.42 1.49
CA VAL A 11 13.05 -27.94 0.35
C VAL A 11 13.03 -29.02 -0.74
N ALA A 12 11.85 -29.50 -1.09
CA ALA A 12 11.64 -30.50 -2.15
C ALA A 12 11.40 -29.86 -3.51
N ALA A 13 10.73 -28.72 -3.56
CA ALA A 13 10.48 -27.96 -4.81
C ALA A 13 10.31 -26.45 -4.52
N ASP A 14 10.60 -25.64 -5.52
CA ASP A 14 10.29 -24.22 -5.52
C ASP A 14 9.43 -23.85 -6.73
N VAL A 15 8.48 -22.95 -6.52
CA VAL A 15 7.60 -22.41 -7.55
C VAL A 15 7.74 -20.89 -7.55
N PRO A 16 8.63 -20.35 -8.42
CA PRO A 16 8.84 -18.90 -8.49
C PRO A 16 7.54 -18.14 -8.75
N GLN A 17 7.33 -17.06 -8.04
CA GLN A 17 6.19 -16.17 -8.25
C GLN A 17 6.64 -14.97 -9.06
N SER A 18 5.95 -14.71 -10.17
CA SER A 18 6.14 -13.53 -10.99
C SER A 18 5.13 -12.47 -10.55
N GLY A 19 5.59 -11.27 -10.24
CA GLY A 19 4.74 -10.13 -9.86
C GLY A 19 5.42 -9.25 -8.81
N GLY A 20 4.88 -8.05 -8.62
CA GLY A 20 5.43 -7.05 -7.71
C GLY A 20 6.55 -6.22 -8.34
N PHE A 21 6.80 -5.06 -7.72
CA PHE A 21 7.80 -4.10 -8.19
C PHE A 21 9.17 -4.28 -7.52
N SER A 22 9.30 -5.20 -6.56
CA SER A 22 10.55 -5.44 -5.85
C SER A 22 11.46 -6.40 -6.61
N PRO A 23 12.71 -6.04 -6.89
CA PRO A 23 13.66 -6.90 -7.62
C PRO A 23 14.27 -7.98 -6.70
N GLY A 24 13.47 -8.69 -5.96
CA GLY A 24 13.84 -9.81 -5.09
C GLY A 24 13.40 -11.16 -5.67
N LEU A 25 13.78 -12.23 -4.98
CA LEU A 25 13.21 -13.55 -5.21
C LEU A 25 11.93 -13.68 -4.38
N ALA A 26 10.87 -14.20 -5.01
CA ALA A 26 9.64 -14.60 -4.34
C ALA A 26 9.25 -15.98 -4.85
N SER A 27 9.09 -16.95 -3.94
CA SER A 27 8.79 -18.33 -4.32
C SER A 27 7.92 -19.04 -3.28
N ARG A 28 7.00 -19.88 -3.75
CA ARG A 28 6.35 -20.89 -2.93
C ARG A 28 7.27 -22.09 -2.83
N LEU A 29 7.64 -22.45 -1.62
CA LEU A 29 8.47 -23.62 -1.36
C LEU A 29 7.60 -24.77 -0.88
N VAL A 30 7.79 -25.95 -1.46
CA VAL A 30 7.20 -27.20 -0.99
C VAL A 30 8.28 -27.91 -0.17
N LEU A 31 7.99 -28.20 1.07
CA LEU A 31 8.93 -28.90 1.97
C LEU A 31 8.80 -30.41 1.81
N ALA A 32 9.82 -31.16 2.27
CA ALA A 32 9.87 -32.61 2.13
C ALA A 32 8.76 -33.37 2.89
N ASP A 33 8.17 -32.72 3.90
CA ASP A 33 7.01 -33.22 4.65
C ASP A 33 5.66 -32.91 3.98
N GLY A 34 5.67 -32.23 2.81
CA GLY A 34 4.49 -31.83 2.06
C GLY A 34 3.89 -30.48 2.50
N SER A 35 4.40 -29.85 3.55
CA SER A 35 3.99 -28.50 3.94
C SER A 35 4.50 -27.45 2.95
N ARG A 36 3.91 -26.24 2.97
CA ARG A 36 4.28 -25.15 2.07
C ARG A 36 4.53 -23.87 2.84
N VAL A 37 5.52 -23.11 2.36
CA VAL A 37 5.86 -21.79 2.88
C VAL A 37 6.11 -20.82 1.70
N PHE A 38 6.00 -19.54 1.96
CA PHE A 38 6.33 -18.49 0.99
C PHE A 38 7.64 -17.83 1.37
N ALA A 39 8.62 -17.81 0.49
CA ALA A 39 9.93 -17.23 0.73
C ALA A 39 10.14 -15.97 -0.12
N LYS A 40 10.64 -14.91 0.52
CA LYS A 40 11.14 -13.68 -0.12
C LYS A 40 12.62 -13.54 0.22
N ALA A 41 13.45 -13.21 -0.77
CA ALA A 41 14.87 -12.96 -0.56
C ALA A 41 15.38 -11.81 -1.43
N VAL A 42 16.27 -11.00 -0.88
CA VAL A 42 16.89 -9.88 -1.59
C VAL A 42 18.35 -9.73 -1.16
N CYS A 43 19.22 -9.27 -2.06
CA CYS A 43 20.59 -8.89 -1.72
C CYS A 43 20.88 -7.43 -2.09
N ALA A 44 21.77 -6.82 -1.32
CA ALA A 44 22.20 -5.42 -1.48
C ALA A 44 22.89 -5.17 -2.82
N GLU A 45 23.64 -6.15 -3.33
CA GLU A 45 24.35 -6.05 -4.61
C GLU A 45 23.39 -5.80 -5.79
N ARG A 46 22.24 -6.48 -5.79
CA ARG A 46 21.23 -6.34 -6.86
C ARG A 46 20.36 -5.10 -6.70
N ASN A 47 20.05 -4.73 -5.47
CA ASN A 47 19.25 -3.54 -5.14
C ASN A 47 19.59 -3.01 -3.75
N PRO A 48 20.38 -1.91 -3.63
CA PRO A 48 20.84 -1.38 -2.35
C PRO A 48 19.70 -0.91 -1.40
N ARG A 49 18.51 -0.63 -1.94
CA ARG A 49 17.37 -0.13 -1.14
C ARG A 49 16.48 -1.24 -0.58
N SER A 50 16.38 -2.36 -1.29
CA SER A 50 15.43 -3.42 -0.95
C SER A 50 15.71 -4.14 0.38
N PRO A 51 16.97 -4.38 0.81
CA PRO A 51 17.21 -4.97 2.14
C PRO A 51 16.60 -4.17 3.29
N GLY A 52 16.63 -2.84 3.20
CA GLY A 52 16.01 -1.96 4.21
C GLY A 52 14.49 -2.16 4.31
N LEU A 53 13.81 -2.35 3.18
CA LEU A 53 12.37 -2.63 3.13
C LEU A 53 12.06 -4.02 3.75
N TYR A 54 12.85 -5.03 3.43
CA TYR A 54 12.65 -6.38 3.98
C TYR A 54 12.89 -6.42 5.50
N ARG A 55 13.88 -5.68 6.00
CA ARG A 55 14.11 -5.52 7.46
C ARG A 55 12.90 -4.87 8.13
N ARG A 56 12.34 -3.80 7.53
CA ARG A 56 11.11 -3.18 8.04
C ARG A 56 9.94 -4.18 8.05
N GLU A 57 9.74 -4.94 6.97
CA GLU A 57 8.69 -5.96 6.89
C GLU A 57 8.85 -7.02 8.00
N ILE A 58 10.08 -7.51 8.26
CA ILE A 58 10.36 -8.45 9.35
C ILE A 58 9.92 -7.88 10.70
N GLU A 59 10.30 -6.64 11.02
CA GLU A 59 9.96 -6.01 12.30
C GLU A 59 8.45 -5.78 12.44
N VAL A 60 7.79 -5.34 11.37
CA VAL A 60 6.33 -5.19 11.34
C VAL A 60 5.63 -6.52 11.56
N LEU A 61 6.01 -7.58 10.84
CA LEU A 61 5.40 -8.90 10.94
C LEU A 61 5.58 -9.55 12.32
N LYS A 62 6.71 -9.30 13.01
CA LYS A 62 6.93 -9.72 14.39
C LYS A 62 5.98 -9.02 15.37
N ALA A 63 5.59 -7.79 15.08
CA ALA A 63 4.79 -6.95 15.97
C ALA A 63 3.28 -7.00 15.69
N ILE A 64 2.86 -7.44 14.50
CA ILE A 64 1.44 -7.55 14.13
C ILE A 64 0.74 -8.58 15.02
N PRO A 65 -0.46 -8.23 15.58
CA PRO A 65 -1.25 -9.14 16.40
C PRO A 65 -1.61 -10.45 15.69
N ALA A 66 -1.66 -11.53 16.46
CA ALA A 66 -2.00 -12.86 15.93
C ALA A 66 -3.38 -12.96 15.25
N ALA A 67 -4.31 -12.09 15.61
CA ALA A 67 -5.64 -12.05 15.04
C ALA A 67 -5.70 -11.35 13.66
N ALA A 68 -4.66 -10.62 13.26
CA ALA A 68 -4.67 -9.92 11.99
C ALA A 68 -4.60 -10.91 10.81
N PRO A 69 -5.32 -10.66 9.70
CA PRO A 69 -5.32 -11.50 8.51
C PRO A 69 -4.04 -11.24 7.67
N VAL A 70 -2.90 -11.65 8.22
CA VAL A 70 -1.56 -11.44 7.70
C VAL A 70 -0.79 -12.76 7.78
N PRO A 71 -0.05 -13.18 6.74
CA PRO A 71 0.80 -14.37 6.80
C PRO A 71 1.83 -14.27 7.93
N ARG A 72 2.01 -15.35 8.69
CA ARG A 72 2.96 -15.37 9.81
C ARG A 72 4.39 -15.43 9.31
N LEU A 73 5.27 -14.67 9.95
CA LEU A 73 6.71 -14.82 9.80
C LEU A 73 7.15 -16.12 10.50
N GLN A 74 7.53 -17.14 9.71
CA GLN A 74 8.02 -18.41 10.19
C GLN A 74 9.53 -18.34 10.51
N TRP A 75 10.28 -17.64 9.67
CA TRP A 75 11.72 -17.49 9.83
C TRP A 75 12.23 -16.27 9.10
N ALA A 76 13.32 -15.71 9.59
CA ALA A 76 14.03 -14.62 8.93
C ALA A 76 15.55 -14.80 9.04
N TYR A 77 16.28 -14.31 8.05
CA TYR A 77 17.74 -14.30 8.01
C TYR A 77 18.23 -12.95 7.49
N ASP A 78 19.28 -12.45 8.11
CA ASP A 78 19.96 -11.20 7.73
C ASP A 78 21.45 -11.34 8.08
N ASP A 79 22.33 -11.31 7.08
CA ASP A 79 23.78 -11.30 7.26
C ASP A 79 24.43 -9.96 6.86
N GLY A 80 23.59 -8.94 6.58
CA GLY A 80 24.00 -7.64 6.09
C GLY A 80 23.85 -7.50 4.58
N ASP A 81 24.24 -8.53 3.81
CA ASP A 81 24.11 -8.57 2.35
C ASP A 81 22.79 -9.16 1.88
N TRP A 82 22.40 -10.28 2.48
CA TRP A 82 21.13 -10.96 2.18
C TRP A 82 20.12 -10.76 3.30
N VAL A 83 18.89 -10.49 2.91
CA VAL A 83 17.73 -10.53 3.80
C VAL A 83 16.72 -11.51 3.24
N VAL A 84 16.29 -12.49 4.06
CA VAL A 84 15.35 -13.53 3.70
C VAL A 84 14.21 -13.56 4.70
N LEU A 85 12.98 -13.66 4.20
CA LEU A 85 11.77 -13.90 4.97
C LEU A 85 11.13 -15.19 4.51
N VAL A 86 10.70 -16.01 5.45
CA VAL A 86 9.84 -17.17 5.20
C VAL A 86 8.53 -16.97 5.96
N LEU A 87 7.43 -17.02 5.22
CA LEU A 87 6.07 -16.73 5.66
C LEU A 87 5.17 -17.94 5.45
N ASP A 88 4.01 -17.95 6.08
CA ASP A 88 2.94 -18.88 5.70
C ASP A 88 2.64 -18.78 4.21
N ASP A 89 2.47 -19.91 3.54
CA ASP A 89 1.91 -19.93 2.17
C ASP A 89 0.39 -19.80 2.26
N VAL A 90 -0.14 -18.75 1.66
CA VAL A 90 -1.58 -18.47 1.64
C VAL A 90 -2.22 -19.11 0.42
N ASP A 91 -3.20 -20.00 0.63
CA ASP A 91 -4.06 -20.53 -0.44
C ASP A 91 -5.13 -19.49 -0.83
N GLY A 92 -4.72 -18.52 -1.60
CA GLY A 92 -5.54 -17.41 -2.05
C GLY A 92 -5.16 -16.96 -3.45
N VAL A 93 -6.03 -16.14 -4.04
CA VAL A 93 -5.83 -15.54 -5.37
C VAL A 93 -5.91 -14.01 -5.26
N MET A 94 -5.12 -13.30 -6.04
CA MET A 94 -5.24 -11.85 -6.14
C MET A 94 -6.62 -11.48 -6.69
N PRO A 95 -7.25 -10.38 -6.22
CA PRO A 95 -8.46 -9.85 -6.84
C PRO A 95 -8.26 -9.60 -8.32
N ALA A 96 -9.30 -9.89 -9.10
CA ALA A 96 -9.29 -9.54 -10.52
C ALA A 96 -9.43 -8.03 -10.71
N VAL A 97 -8.71 -7.48 -11.69
CA VAL A 97 -8.90 -6.10 -12.14
C VAL A 97 -9.34 -6.12 -13.62
N PRO A 98 -10.35 -5.30 -13.99
CA PRO A 98 -11.14 -4.36 -13.18
C PRO A 98 -11.87 -5.04 -12.01
N TRP A 99 -12.05 -4.30 -10.90
CA TRP A 99 -12.64 -4.81 -9.67
C TRP A 99 -14.06 -5.33 -9.85
N ARG A 100 -14.32 -6.52 -9.30
CA ARG A 100 -15.68 -7.05 -9.14
C ARG A 100 -16.29 -6.46 -7.87
N ARG A 101 -17.58 -6.15 -7.93
CA ARG A 101 -18.29 -5.52 -6.80
C ARG A 101 -18.19 -6.34 -5.51
N ASP A 102 -18.35 -7.66 -5.61
CA ASP A 102 -18.34 -8.56 -4.46
C ASP A 102 -16.92 -8.65 -3.84
N ASP A 103 -15.87 -8.71 -4.68
CA ASP A 103 -14.48 -8.74 -4.21
C ASP A 103 -14.10 -7.42 -3.52
N LEU A 104 -14.52 -6.28 -4.08
CA LEU A 104 -14.33 -4.98 -3.46
C LEU A 104 -15.05 -4.89 -2.11
N ALA A 105 -16.28 -5.36 -2.02
CA ALA A 105 -17.04 -5.38 -0.77
C ALA A 105 -16.38 -6.24 0.30
N ARG A 106 -15.84 -7.43 -0.07
CA ARG A 106 -15.08 -8.30 0.84
C ARG A 106 -13.85 -7.57 1.38
N VAL A 107 -13.08 -6.93 0.50
CA VAL A 107 -11.88 -6.18 0.91
C VAL A 107 -12.26 -5.03 1.84
N MET A 108 -13.29 -4.24 1.54
CA MET A 108 -13.71 -3.14 2.40
C MET A 108 -14.14 -3.61 3.80
N THR A 109 -14.84 -4.75 3.90
CA THR A 109 -15.18 -5.38 5.19
C THR A 109 -13.92 -5.80 5.95
N SER A 110 -12.97 -6.46 5.28
CA SER A 110 -11.70 -6.84 5.90
C SER A 110 -10.87 -5.64 6.36
N LEU A 111 -10.93 -4.51 5.65
CA LEU A 111 -10.24 -3.29 6.08
C LEU A 111 -10.88 -2.65 7.33
N GLU A 112 -12.20 -2.80 7.53
CA GLU A 112 -12.85 -2.40 8.80
C GLU A 112 -12.35 -3.25 9.97
N GLU A 113 -12.31 -4.57 9.80
CA GLU A 113 -11.82 -5.50 10.81
C GLU A 113 -10.34 -5.29 11.09
N LEU A 114 -9.54 -5.06 10.05
CA LEU A 114 -8.12 -4.78 10.15
C LEU A 114 -7.86 -3.49 10.94
N ALA A 115 -8.62 -2.43 10.67
CA ALA A 115 -8.51 -1.16 11.39
C ALA A 115 -8.76 -1.31 12.89
N VAL A 116 -9.68 -2.19 13.30
CA VAL A 116 -9.93 -2.52 14.71
C VAL A 116 -8.78 -3.36 15.29
N THR A 117 -8.37 -4.42 14.58
CA THR A 117 -7.35 -5.37 15.04
C THR A 117 -5.98 -4.73 15.20
N LEU A 118 -5.67 -3.76 14.33
CA LEU A 118 -4.39 -3.04 14.31
C LEU A 118 -4.39 -1.73 15.12
N THR A 119 -5.37 -1.54 15.98
CA THR A 119 -5.42 -0.41 16.91
C THR A 119 -5.32 -0.92 18.37
N PRO A 120 -4.33 -0.49 19.15
CA PRO A 120 -3.28 0.47 18.79
C PRO A 120 -2.13 -0.12 17.94
N ALA A 121 -1.48 0.72 17.17
CA ALA A 121 -0.24 0.37 16.47
C ALA A 121 0.86 -0.02 17.48
N PRO A 122 1.79 -0.92 17.09
CA PRO A 122 2.93 -1.28 17.93
C PRO A 122 3.75 -0.04 18.34
N ALA A 123 4.28 -0.06 19.56
CA ALA A 123 5.11 1.04 20.06
C ALA A 123 6.34 1.27 19.17
N GLY A 124 6.66 2.52 18.90
CA GLY A 124 7.76 2.91 18.03
C GLY A 124 7.45 2.91 16.53
N THR A 125 6.21 2.58 16.12
CA THR A 125 5.80 2.71 14.72
C THR A 125 5.90 4.16 14.26
N VAL A 126 6.58 4.39 13.14
CA VAL A 126 6.71 5.72 12.54
C VAL A 126 5.34 6.22 12.09
N SER A 127 5.02 7.50 12.34
CA SER A 127 3.75 8.05 11.87
C SER A 127 3.77 8.30 10.36
N ILE A 128 2.62 8.15 9.72
CA ILE A 128 2.43 8.46 8.29
C ILE A 128 2.83 9.91 7.98
N ALA A 129 2.60 10.83 8.90
CA ALA A 129 2.97 12.24 8.74
C ALA A 129 4.49 12.45 8.64
N VAL A 130 5.28 11.60 9.26
CA VAL A 130 6.75 11.62 9.15
C VAL A 130 7.20 10.89 7.88
N ASP A 131 6.67 9.70 7.62
CA ASP A 131 7.11 8.85 6.51
C ASP A 131 6.79 9.49 5.14
N LEU A 132 5.60 10.08 4.98
CA LEU A 132 5.16 10.70 3.72
C LEU A 132 5.39 12.22 3.63
N ALA A 133 6.11 12.83 4.61
CA ALA A 133 6.34 14.27 4.64
C ALA A 133 6.96 14.83 3.34
N GLY A 134 7.84 14.06 2.70
CA GLY A 134 8.48 14.43 1.44
C GLY A 134 7.57 14.29 0.22
N ASN A 135 6.62 13.37 0.27
CA ASN A 135 5.74 13.02 -0.83
C ASN A 135 4.47 13.90 -0.85
N PHE A 136 3.83 14.06 0.31
CA PHE A 136 2.54 14.73 0.45
C PHE A 136 2.67 16.24 0.61
N ARG A 137 3.50 16.85 -0.24
CA ARG A 137 3.65 18.30 -0.47
C ARG A 137 3.77 18.60 -1.97
N SER A 138 3.22 17.74 -2.77
CA SER A 138 3.45 17.72 -4.22
C SER A 138 2.69 18.82 -4.96
N TRP A 139 1.49 19.21 -4.51
CA TRP A 139 0.81 20.38 -5.10
C TRP A 139 1.57 21.66 -4.85
N GLN A 140 2.15 21.82 -3.64
CA GLN A 140 3.02 22.96 -3.36
C GLN A 140 4.27 22.93 -4.24
N ALA A 141 4.92 21.77 -4.36
CA ALA A 141 6.10 21.62 -5.22
C ALA A 141 5.80 21.90 -6.69
N ILE A 142 4.62 21.49 -7.19
CA ILE A 142 4.17 21.83 -8.55
C ILE A 142 3.90 23.34 -8.68
N ALA A 143 3.33 23.98 -7.65
CA ALA A 143 3.06 25.43 -7.68
C ALA A 143 4.35 26.26 -7.72
N ASP A 144 5.41 25.76 -7.10
CA ASP A 144 6.73 26.39 -7.07
C ASP A 144 7.55 26.16 -8.37
N ASP A 145 7.10 25.24 -9.25
CA ASP A 145 7.76 24.89 -10.52
C ASP A 145 6.85 25.20 -11.73
N PRO A 146 7.09 26.31 -12.45
CA PRO A 146 6.28 26.68 -13.62
C PRO A 146 6.28 25.63 -14.74
N VAL A 147 7.34 24.81 -14.85
CA VAL A 147 7.41 23.75 -15.87
C VAL A 147 6.45 22.62 -15.52
N LEU A 148 6.44 22.18 -14.26
CA LEU A 148 5.51 21.17 -13.78
C LEU A 148 4.07 21.70 -13.83
N ALA A 149 3.83 22.93 -13.36
CA ALA A 149 2.51 23.56 -13.40
C ALA A 149 1.96 23.66 -14.84
N GLY A 150 2.82 23.94 -15.82
CA GLY A 150 2.47 23.97 -17.23
C GLY A 150 2.02 22.64 -17.82
N ARG A 151 2.33 21.51 -17.18
CA ARG A 151 1.99 20.13 -17.59
C ARG A 151 0.68 19.62 -16.99
N LEU A 152 0.08 20.36 -16.04
CA LEU A 152 -1.19 20.00 -15.41
C LEU A 152 -2.37 20.07 -16.38
N GLY A 153 -3.42 19.31 -16.11
CA GLY A 153 -4.73 19.47 -16.72
C GLY A 153 -5.37 20.83 -16.40
N GLY A 154 -6.40 21.18 -17.12
CA GLY A 154 -7.03 22.51 -17.00
C GLY A 154 -7.64 22.75 -15.62
N TRP A 155 -8.30 21.73 -15.03
CA TRP A 155 -8.94 21.86 -13.73
C TRP A 155 -7.91 21.95 -12.61
N GLU A 156 -6.88 21.10 -12.59
CA GLU A 156 -5.82 21.11 -11.59
C GLU A 156 -5.03 22.43 -11.63
N ARG A 157 -4.76 22.93 -12.82
CA ARG A 157 -4.05 24.22 -13.01
C ARG A 157 -4.87 25.38 -12.46
N LEU A 158 -6.18 25.40 -12.74
CA LEU A 158 -7.10 26.44 -12.26
C LEU A 158 -7.19 26.43 -10.72
N HIS A 159 -7.17 25.24 -10.11
CA HIS A 159 -7.37 25.09 -8.68
C HIS A 159 -6.06 24.83 -7.90
N LEU A 160 -4.90 24.97 -8.52
CA LEU A 160 -3.62 24.64 -7.91
C LEU A 160 -3.39 25.31 -6.54
N PRO A 161 -3.68 26.59 -6.32
CA PRO A 161 -3.56 27.18 -4.98
C PRO A 161 -4.51 26.56 -3.95
N ALA A 162 -5.71 26.20 -4.35
CA ALA A 162 -6.68 25.57 -3.46
C ALA A 162 -6.31 24.10 -3.15
N LEU A 163 -5.74 23.37 -4.12
CA LEU A 163 -5.21 22.02 -3.94
C LEU A 163 -4.03 22.02 -2.96
N ALA A 164 -3.07 22.95 -3.11
CA ALA A 164 -1.96 23.12 -2.19
C ALA A 164 -2.45 23.51 -0.78
N GLY A 165 -3.48 24.35 -0.69
CA GLY A 165 -4.14 24.71 0.57
C GLY A 165 -4.77 23.51 1.29
N LEU A 166 -5.50 22.65 0.55
CA LEU A 166 -6.03 21.39 1.14
C LEU A 166 -4.90 20.45 1.56
N GLU A 167 -3.92 20.23 0.68
CA GLU A 167 -2.77 19.38 0.95
C GLU A 167 -2.07 19.78 2.25
N SER A 168 -1.93 21.07 2.56
CA SER A 168 -1.22 21.52 3.76
C SER A 168 -1.78 20.98 5.07
N GLY A 169 -3.05 20.56 5.10
CA GLY A 169 -3.71 20.00 6.28
C GLY A 169 -3.57 18.48 6.45
N TRP A 170 -3.01 17.77 5.48
CA TRP A 170 -3.05 16.31 5.44
C TRP A 170 -2.37 15.64 6.64
N ALA A 171 -1.23 16.16 7.09
CA ALA A 171 -0.44 15.55 8.16
C ALA A 171 -1.20 15.52 9.49
N ALA A 172 -1.91 16.61 9.81
CA ALA A 172 -2.78 16.65 10.98
C ALA A 172 -4.02 15.76 10.80
N ALA A 173 -4.60 15.74 9.59
CA ALA A 173 -5.77 14.94 9.26
C ALA A 173 -5.51 13.42 9.29
N ALA A 174 -4.32 12.97 8.91
CA ALA A 174 -3.94 11.58 8.88
C ALA A 174 -3.44 11.04 10.23
N GLN A 175 -3.33 11.86 11.27
CA GLN A 175 -2.88 11.41 12.59
C GLN A 175 -3.83 10.37 13.20
N GLY A 176 -3.24 9.35 13.82
CA GLY A 176 -3.99 8.30 14.50
C GLY A 176 -3.08 7.22 15.06
N GLY A 177 -3.67 6.29 15.79
CA GLY A 177 -2.97 5.21 16.46
C GLY A 177 -3.18 3.83 15.85
N THR A 178 -3.66 3.73 14.60
CA THR A 178 -3.83 2.47 13.89
C THR A 178 -2.58 2.15 13.09
N LEU A 179 -2.11 0.90 13.11
CA LEU A 179 -1.08 0.45 12.16
C LEU A 179 -1.72 0.35 10.77
N LEU A 180 -1.17 1.10 9.84
CA LEU A 180 -1.56 1.15 8.44
C LEU A 180 -0.58 0.35 7.59
N HIS A 181 -1.06 -0.26 6.54
CA HIS A 181 -0.23 -0.89 5.51
C HIS A 181 0.46 0.15 4.60
N ALA A 182 -0.25 1.22 4.28
CA ALA A 182 0.14 2.38 3.46
C ALA A 182 0.47 2.11 1.98
N ASP A 183 0.37 0.85 1.50
CA ASP A 183 0.50 0.49 0.08
C ASP A 183 -0.52 -0.59 -0.34
N LEU A 184 -1.79 -0.44 0.07
CA LEU A 184 -2.84 -1.39 -0.31
C LEU A 184 -3.19 -1.27 -1.79
N ARG A 185 -3.09 -2.41 -2.48
CA ARG A 185 -3.39 -2.59 -3.91
C ARG A 185 -3.87 -4.01 -4.14
N ALA A 186 -4.41 -4.28 -5.34
CA ALA A 186 -4.90 -5.61 -5.69
C ALA A 186 -3.83 -6.71 -5.53
N ASP A 187 -2.58 -6.43 -5.89
CA ASP A 187 -1.47 -7.37 -5.80
C ASP A 187 -0.94 -7.60 -4.36
N ASN A 188 -1.35 -6.78 -3.39
CA ASN A 188 -1.05 -6.95 -1.96
C ASN A 188 -2.22 -7.59 -1.18
N LEU A 189 -3.21 -8.12 -1.88
CA LEU A 189 -4.40 -8.76 -1.31
C LEU A 189 -4.57 -10.17 -1.89
N LEU A 190 -4.93 -11.12 -1.02
CA LEU A 190 -5.25 -12.49 -1.43
C LEU A 190 -6.66 -12.86 -0.93
N LEU A 191 -7.55 -13.14 -1.85
CA LEU A 191 -8.90 -13.63 -1.58
C LEU A 191 -8.80 -15.14 -1.30
N THR A 192 -9.12 -15.56 -0.10
CA THR A 192 -9.08 -16.97 0.31
C THR A 192 -10.38 -17.70 -0.01
N ARG A 193 -10.33 -19.05 -0.08
CA ARG A 193 -11.50 -19.86 -0.48
C ARG A 193 -12.60 -19.85 0.57
N ASP A 194 -12.28 -19.64 1.83
CA ASP A 194 -13.22 -19.53 2.94
C ASP A 194 -13.93 -18.18 3.03
N GLY A 195 -13.64 -17.29 2.08
CA GLY A 195 -14.25 -15.96 2.02
C GLY A 195 -13.45 -14.85 2.70
N GLY A 196 -12.31 -15.15 3.31
CA GLY A 196 -11.42 -14.18 3.95
C GLY A 196 -10.58 -13.38 2.94
N VAL A 197 -9.90 -12.36 3.45
CA VAL A 197 -8.90 -11.57 2.73
C VAL A 197 -7.62 -11.56 3.57
N MET A 198 -6.49 -11.94 2.96
CA MET A 198 -5.17 -11.82 3.58
C MET A 198 -4.44 -10.62 2.98
N VAL A 199 -3.79 -9.84 3.83
CA VAL A 199 -3.00 -8.67 3.43
C VAL A 199 -1.53 -9.02 3.50
N VAL A 200 -0.81 -8.84 2.39
CA VAL A 200 0.60 -9.22 2.24
C VAL A 200 1.47 -8.01 1.90
N ASP A 201 2.79 -8.13 2.08
CA ASP A 201 3.79 -7.13 1.67
C ASP A 201 3.75 -5.84 2.52
N TRP A 202 4.22 -5.92 3.78
CA TRP A 202 4.12 -4.89 4.82
C TRP A 202 5.35 -3.94 5.01
N PRO A 203 6.24 -3.71 4.03
CA PRO A 203 7.45 -2.91 4.25
C PRO A 203 7.19 -1.42 4.49
N TYR A 204 5.99 -0.92 4.12
CA TYR A 204 5.63 0.50 4.22
C TYR A 204 4.74 0.82 5.42
N ALA A 205 4.55 -0.14 6.34
CA ALA A 205 3.66 0.05 7.47
C ALA A 205 4.04 1.24 8.36
N VAL A 206 3.04 2.03 8.71
CA VAL A 206 3.15 3.27 9.50
C VAL A 206 1.96 3.42 10.45
N SER A 207 1.98 4.36 11.38
CA SER A 207 0.81 4.67 12.21
C SER A 207 0.05 5.87 11.66
N GLY A 208 -1.29 5.80 11.71
CA GLY A 208 -2.15 6.88 11.26
C GLY A 208 -3.62 6.69 11.63
N ALA A 209 -4.50 7.51 11.06
CA ALA A 209 -5.94 7.41 11.28
C ALA A 209 -6.49 6.15 10.60
N SER A 210 -7.38 5.44 11.28
CA SER A 210 -7.90 4.12 10.90
C SER A 210 -8.59 4.04 9.52
N TRP A 211 -8.90 5.17 8.93
CA TRP A 211 -9.56 5.27 7.64
C TRP A 211 -8.60 5.52 6.45
N VAL A 212 -7.33 5.81 6.72
CA VAL A 212 -6.39 6.24 5.66
C VAL A 212 -6.08 5.11 4.68
N ASP A 213 -5.86 3.89 5.16
CA ASP A 213 -5.61 2.74 4.27
C ASP A 213 -6.75 2.51 3.28
N ALA A 214 -8.00 2.58 3.75
CA ALA A 214 -9.16 2.42 2.88
C ALA A 214 -9.27 3.56 1.85
N LEU A 215 -8.92 4.79 2.23
CA LEU A 215 -8.89 5.92 1.30
C LEU A 215 -7.88 5.70 0.17
N LEU A 216 -6.63 5.36 0.54
CA LEU A 216 -5.55 5.13 -0.43
C LEU A 216 -5.82 3.88 -1.31
N PHE A 217 -6.38 2.83 -0.72
CA PHE A 217 -6.82 1.64 -1.44
C PHE A 217 -7.90 1.97 -2.47
N LEU A 218 -8.91 2.76 -2.11
CA LEU A 218 -10.00 3.14 -3.04
C LEU A 218 -9.51 4.01 -4.21
N VAL A 219 -8.47 4.82 -4.01
CA VAL A 219 -7.77 5.52 -5.11
C VAL A 219 -7.15 4.49 -6.07
N SER A 220 -6.48 3.46 -5.54
CA SER A 220 -5.89 2.39 -6.35
C SER A 220 -6.98 1.59 -7.09
N ALA A 221 -8.02 1.16 -6.38
CA ALA A 221 -9.12 0.39 -6.96
C ALA A 221 -9.87 1.15 -8.06
N ALA A 222 -10.06 2.46 -7.89
CA ALA A 222 -10.67 3.31 -8.92
C ALA A 222 -9.77 3.48 -10.15
N ALA A 223 -8.45 3.50 -9.97
CA ALA A 223 -7.47 3.51 -11.07
C ALA A 223 -7.46 2.19 -11.86
N ASP A 224 -7.60 1.06 -11.17
CA ASP A 224 -7.69 -0.28 -11.76
C ASP A 224 -9.03 -0.49 -12.51
N GLY A 225 -10.05 0.33 -12.23
CA GLY A 225 -11.39 0.27 -12.81
C GLY A 225 -12.34 -0.67 -12.08
N GLY A 226 -13.65 -0.50 -12.33
CA GLY A 226 -14.72 -1.31 -11.73
C GLY A 226 -15.16 -0.85 -10.33
N ALA A 227 -14.49 0.12 -9.70
CA ALA A 227 -14.83 0.66 -8.39
C ALA A 227 -15.33 2.11 -8.48
N ASP A 228 -16.46 2.41 -7.81
CA ASP A 228 -16.84 3.76 -7.43
C ASP A 228 -16.29 4.05 -6.03
N PRO A 229 -15.26 4.89 -5.88
CA PRO A 229 -14.61 5.08 -4.59
C PRO A 229 -15.53 5.80 -3.58
N GLU A 230 -16.41 6.68 -4.03
CA GLU A 230 -17.32 7.39 -3.12
C GLU A 230 -18.47 6.48 -2.65
N GLU A 231 -18.99 5.58 -3.51
CA GLU A 231 -19.99 4.57 -3.10
C GLU A 231 -19.41 3.64 -2.01
N ALA A 232 -18.20 3.09 -2.27
CA ALA A 232 -17.52 2.21 -1.33
C ALA A 232 -17.15 2.93 -0.01
N TRP A 233 -16.67 4.19 -0.11
CA TRP A 233 -16.34 5.02 1.05
C TRP A 233 -17.53 5.26 1.99
N ARG A 234 -18.71 5.53 1.43
CA ARG A 234 -19.93 5.72 2.23
C ARG A 234 -20.34 4.46 3.01
N GLY A 235 -19.99 3.30 2.52
CA GLY A 235 -20.18 2.02 3.21
C GLY A 235 -19.20 1.80 4.36
N PHE A 236 -18.02 2.38 4.33
CA PHE A 236 -16.93 2.11 5.26
C PHE A 236 -17.09 2.84 6.60
N GLY A 237 -17.21 2.09 7.71
CA GLY A 237 -17.51 2.62 9.04
C GLY A 237 -16.54 3.68 9.54
N PRO A 238 -15.22 3.44 9.60
CA PRO A 238 -14.23 4.45 10.01
C PRO A 238 -14.26 5.69 9.12
N GLY A 239 -14.52 5.53 7.81
CA GLY A 239 -14.62 6.63 6.86
C GLY A 239 -15.81 7.55 7.12
N ARG A 240 -16.96 6.98 7.55
CA ARG A 240 -18.16 7.77 7.92
C ARG A 240 -17.94 8.63 9.18
N GLN A 241 -17.01 8.23 10.04
CA GLN A 241 -16.67 8.97 11.27
C GLN A 241 -15.60 10.04 11.03
N ALA A 242 -14.90 9.97 9.88
CA ALA A 242 -13.85 10.93 9.55
C ALA A 242 -14.45 12.28 9.13
N GLU A 243 -13.85 13.38 9.61
CA GLU A 243 -14.22 14.73 9.21
C GLU A 243 -14.06 14.90 7.69
N PRO A 244 -15.07 15.40 6.95
CA PRO A 244 -14.99 15.53 5.49
C PRO A 244 -13.80 16.36 5.01
N GLY A 245 -13.43 17.41 5.77
CA GLY A 245 -12.25 18.23 5.48
C GLY A 245 -10.94 17.45 5.62
N ALA A 246 -10.84 16.59 6.64
CA ALA A 246 -9.69 15.71 6.85
C ALA A 246 -9.53 14.71 5.70
N VAL A 247 -10.63 14.08 5.28
CA VAL A 247 -10.66 13.17 4.12
C VAL A 247 -10.19 13.87 2.85
N ASN A 248 -10.72 15.07 2.60
CA ASN A 248 -10.34 15.85 1.41
C ASN A 248 -8.86 16.27 1.44
N ALA A 249 -8.31 16.59 2.61
CA ALA A 249 -6.90 16.95 2.75
C ALA A 249 -5.96 15.77 2.41
N VAL A 250 -6.23 14.57 2.95
CA VAL A 250 -5.43 13.37 2.65
C VAL A 250 -5.61 12.94 1.18
N LEU A 251 -6.84 13.00 0.65
CA LEU A 251 -7.10 12.69 -0.74
C LEU A 251 -6.41 13.69 -1.69
N ALA A 252 -6.38 14.97 -1.33
CA ALA A 252 -5.63 15.99 -2.08
C ALA A 252 -4.14 15.70 -2.09
N ALA A 253 -3.55 15.35 -0.93
CA ALA A 253 -2.14 15.00 -0.82
C ALA A 253 -1.78 13.77 -1.67
N ALA A 254 -2.58 12.71 -1.62
CA ALA A 254 -2.40 11.52 -2.46
C ALA A 254 -2.54 11.86 -3.97
N ALA A 255 -3.53 12.67 -4.34
CA ALA A 255 -3.70 13.14 -5.71
C ALA A 255 -2.48 13.94 -6.19
N GLY A 256 -1.94 14.81 -5.34
CA GLY A 256 -0.73 15.60 -5.61
C GLY A 256 0.49 14.71 -5.84
N ASP A 257 0.75 13.75 -4.94
CA ASP A 257 1.89 12.85 -5.05
C ASP A 257 1.83 12.04 -6.35
N PHE A 258 0.75 11.33 -6.61
CA PHE A 258 0.60 10.55 -7.84
C PHE A 258 0.68 11.41 -9.11
N THR A 259 0.08 12.61 -9.11
CA THR A 259 0.17 13.54 -10.23
C THR A 259 1.61 13.99 -10.46
N CYS A 260 2.28 14.49 -9.43
CA CYS A 260 3.67 14.95 -9.50
C CYS A 260 4.60 13.83 -9.97
N GLN A 261 4.53 12.66 -9.34
CA GLN A 261 5.33 11.49 -9.72
C GLN A 261 5.12 11.09 -11.18
N SER A 262 3.89 11.17 -11.69
CA SER A 262 3.56 10.84 -13.09
C SER A 262 4.21 11.78 -14.11
N LEU A 263 4.57 12.99 -13.68
CA LEU A 263 5.22 13.99 -14.51
C LEU A 263 6.74 13.82 -14.62
N LEU A 264 7.34 12.99 -13.78
CA LEU A 264 8.78 12.72 -13.78
C LEU A 264 9.19 11.72 -14.87
N PRO A 265 10.47 11.68 -15.29
CA PRO A 265 10.98 10.63 -16.16
C PRO A 265 10.77 9.23 -15.57
N ALA A 266 10.46 8.26 -16.44
CA ALA A 266 10.32 6.87 -15.98
C ALA A 266 11.66 6.32 -15.49
N PRO A 267 11.68 5.55 -14.37
CA PRO A 267 12.88 4.82 -13.97
C PRO A 267 13.23 3.76 -15.02
N LEU A 268 14.54 3.57 -15.28
CA LEU A 268 15.02 2.65 -16.32
C LEU A 268 14.49 1.22 -16.15
N ASN A 269 14.35 0.76 -14.90
CA ASN A 269 13.97 -0.63 -14.61
C ASN A 269 12.44 -0.84 -14.47
N ILE A 270 11.63 0.23 -14.48
CA ILE A 270 10.17 0.15 -14.31
C ILE A 270 9.51 1.16 -15.26
N PRO A 271 9.50 0.92 -16.58
CA PRO A 271 8.98 1.90 -17.56
C PRO A 271 7.48 2.17 -17.41
N SER A 272 6.71 1.20 -16.91
CA SER A 272 5.25 1.33 -16.69
C SER A 272 4.87 2.16 -15.46
N LEU A 273 5.81 2.46 -14.55
CA LEU A 273 5.52 3.11 -13.26
C LEU A 273 4.78 4.45 -13.43
N ARG A 274 5.22 5.29 -14.36
CA ARG A 274 4.60 6.63 -14.56
C ARG A 274 3.18 6.53 -15.10
N GLY A 275 2.87 5.54 -15.95
CA GLY A 275 1.50 5.25 -16.39
C GLY A 275 0.61 4.83 -15.23
N HIS A 276 1.09 3.98 -14.35
CA HIS A 276 0.38 3.54 -13.15
C HIS A 276 0.12 4.72 -12.18
N GLN A 277 1.14 5.56 -11.93
CA GLN A 277 1.00 6.74 -11.10
C GLN A 277 0.02 7.76 -11.69
N ARG A 278 0.04 7.96 -13.02
CA ARG A 278 -0.93 8.80 -13.71
C ARG A 278 -2.36 8.31 -13.51
N ALA A 279 -2.61 7.01 -13.69
CA ALA A 279 -3.94 6.43 -13.50
C ALA A 279 -4.46 6.66 -12.07
N LYS A 280 -3.60 6.50 -11.06
CA LYS A 280 -3.94 6.79 -9.64
C LYS A 280 -4.17 8.29 -9.41
N GLY A 281 -3.32 9.15 -9.96
CA GLY A 281 -3.49 10.60 -9.88
C GLY A 281 -4.81 11.06 -10.47
N ASP A 282 -5.12 10.60 -11.68
CA ASP A 282 -6.39 10.90 -12.36
C ASP A 282 -7.61 10.40 -11.59
N ALA A 283 -7.53 9.21 -10.98
CA ALA A 283 -8.60 8.65 -10.15
C ALA A 283 -8.80 9.48 -8.87
N ALA A 284 -7.72 9.82 -8.17
CA ALA A 284 -7.76 10.64 -6.95
C ALA A 284 -8.30 12.05 -7.23
N VAL A 285 -7.85 12.69 -8.31
CA VAL A 285 -8.34 14.02 -8.73
C VAL A 285 -9.83 13.95 -9.07
N ARG A 286 -10.29 12.97 -9.85
CA ARG A 286 -11.73 12.80 -10.16
C ARG A 286 -12.56 12.64 -8.89
N TRP A 287 -12.11 11.80 -7.96
CA TRP A 287 -12.81 11.60 -6.69
C TRP A 287 -12.82 12.87 -5.84
N LEU A 288 -11.67 13.53 -5.65
CA LEU A 288 -11.58 14.81 -4.93
C LEU A 288 -12.51 15.86 -5.54
N ARG A 289 -12.49 16.02 -6.87
CA ARG A 289 -13.33 16.96 -7.58
C ARG A 289 -14.82 16.76 -7.31
N SER A 290 -15.29 15.52 -7.22
CA SER A 290 -16.69 15.22 -6.88
C SER A 290 -17.04 15.63 -5.43
N ARG A 291 -16.05 15.63 -4.52
CA ARG A 291 -16.25 15.96 -3.10
C ARG A 291 -16.19 17.47 -2.84
N VAL A 292 -15.24 18.19 -3.43
CA VAL A 292 -15.04 19.63 -3.17
C VAL A 292 -15.98 20.53 -3.97
N ARG A 293 -16.55 20.05 -5.09
CA ARG A 293 -17.52 20.77 -5.94
C ARG A 293 -17.05 22.15 -6.37
N TRP A 294 -15.76 22.37 -6.51
CA TRP A 294 -15.22 23.61 -7.05
C TRP A 294 -15.63 23.79 -8.51
N ARG A 295 -16.00 25.02 -8.89
CA ARG A 295 -16.45 25.39 -10.26
C ARG A 295 -15.28 25.72 -11.16
#